data_a15bd5fb559b5b7b99a748a5ab92526f
#
_entry.id   a15bd5fb559b5b7b99a748a5ab92526f
#
_cell.length_a   1.000
_cell.length_b   1.000
_cell.length_c   1.000
_cell.angle_alpha   90.00
_cell.angle_beta   90.00
_cell.angle_gamma   90.00
#
_symmetry.space_group_name_H-M   'P 1'
#
loop_
_entity.id
_entity.type
_entity.pdbx_description
1 polymer ?
#
loop_
_entity_poly.entity_id
_entity_poly.type
_entity_poly.pdbx_seq_one_letter_code
_entity_poly.pdbx_strand_id
1 'polypeptide(L)'
;MAGWRMAMIRPLEPGDWDDWRALWGGYLAFYRADVPDDTSRATFDRLCAGTDGFFALLALDDAGRGIGMANCVVHASTWSRQPTCYLEDLFVAPSARGHDLGRALLDAVRRAARDRNADRVYWHTQQYNGPARSLYDRVGRPTSFVVYEADPG
;
A
#
# COMPACT_ATOMS: atom_id res chain seq x y z
N MET A 1 5.29 27.17 -13.50
CA MET A 1 5.33 25.77 -13.08
C MET A 1 4.83 25.66 -11.64
N ALA A 2 3.73 24.98 -11.45
CA ALA A 2 3.29 24.69 -10.10
C ALA A 2 4.34 23.77 -9.46
N GLY A 3 5.07 24.26 -8.45
CA GLY A 3 5.97 23.41 -7.67
C GLY A 3 5.16 22.32 -7.01
N TRP A 4 5.59 21.09 -7.14
CA TRP A 4 5.02 19.98 -6.40
C TRP A 4 5.17 20.26 -4.90
N ARG A 5 4.08 20.60 -4.27
CA ARG A 5 4.03 20.58 -2.81
C ARG A 5 3.92 19.12 -2.39
N MET A 6 4.49 18.79 -1.25
CA MET A 6 4.37 17.45 -0.68
C MET A 6 2.89 17.07 -0.61
N ALA A 7 2.57 15.93 -1.22
CA ALA A 7 1.23 15.38 -1.17
C ALA A 7 0.80 15.16 0.29
N MET A 8 -0.45 15.47 0.60
CA MET A 8 -1.03 15.08 1.88
C MET A 8 -1.26 13.57 1.87
N ILE A 9 -0.77 12.89 2.88
CA ILE A 9 -1.03 11.46 3.08
C ILE A 9 -1.84 11.30 4.36
N ARG A 10 -2.98 10.65 4.25
CA ARG A 10 -3.89 10.43 5.38
C ARG A 10 -4.55 9.05 5.31
N PRO A 11 -5.17 8.59 6.41
CA PRO A 11 -5.97 7.38 6.38
C PRO A 11 -7.12 7.47 5.37
N LEU A 12 -7.44 6.32 4.77
CA LEU A 12 -8.56 6.17 3.85
C LEU A 12 -9.88 6.40 4.59
N GLU A 13 -10.79 7.14 3.95
CA GLU A 13 -12.10 7.48 4.50
C GLU A 13 -13.23 6.95 3.60
N PRO A 14 -14.45 6.72 4.13
CA PRO A 14 -15.56 6.20 3.32
C PRO A 14 -15.91 7.03 2.08
N GLY A 15 -15.64 8.32 2.09
CA GLY A 15 -15.85 9.21 0.93
C GLY A 15 -14.80 9.06 -0.18
N ASP A 16 -13.79 8.26 0.01
CA ASP A 16 -12.65 8.12 -0.93
C ASP A 16 -12.85 7.03 -1.99
N TRP A 17 -14.03 6.44 -2.08
CA TRP A 17 -14.27 5.29 -2.95
C TRP A 17 -13.84 5.53 -4.39
N ASP A 18 -14.23 6.66 -5.00
CA ASP A 18 -13.94 6.92 -6.40
C ASP A 18 -12.43 7.04 -6.66
N ASP A 19 -11.73 7.76 -5.80
CA ASP A 19 -10.27 7.91 -5.89
C ASP A 19 -9.55 6.58 -5.64
N TRP A 20 -9.93 5.87 -4.59
CA TRP A 20 -9.30 4.59 -4.26
C TRP A 20 -9.55 3.56 -5.36
N ARG A 21 -10.78 3.48 -5.88
CA ARG A 21 -11.14 2.54 -6.93
C ARG A 21 -10.33 2.79 -8.20
N ALA A 22 -10.12 4.05 -8.57
CA ALA A 22 -9.30 4.39 -9.73
C ALA A 22 -7.84 3.93 -9.56
N LEU A 23 -7.27 4.17 -8.38
CA LEU A 23 -5.90 3.72 -8.06
C LEU A 23 -5.82 2.21 -7.99
N TRP A 24 -6.79 1.56 -7.37
CA TRP A 24 -6.89 0.11 -7.29
C TRP A 24 -6.98 -0.52 -8.68
N GLY A 25 -7.79 0.06 -9.57
CA GLY A 25 -7.89 -0.38 -10.96
C GLY A 25 -6.56 -0.26 -11.71
N GLY A 26 -5.83 0.82 -11.49
CA GLY A 26 -4.49 1.01 -12.06
C GLY A 26 -3.48 -0.01 -11.54
N TYR A 27 -3.52 -0.31 -10.27
CA TYR A 27 -2.69 -1.34 -9.63
C TYR A 27 -2.98 -2.72 -10.23
N LEU A 28 -4.25 -3.10 -10.31
CA LEU A 28 -4.65 -4.39 -10.87
C LEU A 28 -4.26 -4.52 -12.34
N ALA A 29 -4.44 -3.45 -13.12
CA ALA A 29 -4.04 -3.44 -14.53
C ALA A 29 -2.52 -3.63 -14.70
N PHE A 30 -1.73 -3.01 -13.84
CA PHE A 30 -0.27 -3.17 -13.85
C PHE A 30 0.14 -4.63 -13.64
N TYR A 31 -0.52 -5.33 -12.73
CA TYR A 31 -0.24 -6.75 -12.44
C TYR A 31 -1.03 -7.71 -13.33
N ARG A 32 -1.84 -7.20 -14.28
CA ARG A 32 -2.73 -8.02 -15.15
C ARG A 32 -3.63 -8.93 -14.31
N ALA A 33 -4.08 -8.40 -13.18
CA ALA A 33 -4.96 -9.11 -12.26
C ALA A 33 -6.38 -8.61 -12.42
N ASP A 34 -7.33 -9.46 -12.06
CA ASP A 34 -8.74 -9.13 -12.04
C ASP A 34 -9.33 -9.50 -10.67
N VAL A 35 -10.01 -8.54 -10.07
CA VAL A 35 -10.72 -8.73 -8.80
C VAL A 35 -12.17 -8.27 -9.03
N PRO A 36 -13.17 -9.12 -8.72
CA PRO A 36 -14.57 -8.73 -8.89
C PRO A 36 -14.93 -7.44 -8.16
N ASP A 37 -15.84 -6.66 -8.72
CA ASP A 37 -16.24 -5.36 -8.15
C ASP A 37 -16.78 -5.46 -6.72
N ASP A 38 -17.54 -6.52 -6.42
CA ASP A 38 -18.07 -6.75 -5.07
C ASP A 38 -16.94 -7.06 -4.07
N THR A 39 -15.93 -7.79 -4.48
CA THR A 39 -14.73 -8.05 -3.68
C THR A 39 -13.95 -6.75 -3.45
N SER A 40 -13.75 -5.95 -4.48
CA SER A 40 -13.08 -4.65 -4.36
C SER A 40 -13.82 -3.72 -3.40
N ARG A 41 -15.16 -3.70 -3.45
CA ARG A 41 -15.96 -2.90 -2.51
C ARG A 41 -15.83 -3.41 -1.09
N ALA A 42 -15.89 -4.71 -0.89
CA ALA A 42 -15.69 -5.32 0.44
C ALA A 42 -14.29 -5.01 1.01
N THR A 43 -13.26 -5.06 0.15
CA THR A 43 -11.89 -4.68 0.54
C THR A 43 -11.82 -3.23 0.99
N PHE A 44 -12.39 -2.31 0.21
CA PHE A 44 -12.45 -0.90 0.57
C PHE A 44 -13.14 -0.67 1.92
N ASP A 45 -14.29 -1.30 2.13
CA ASP A 45 -15.04 -1.17 3.38
C ASP A 45 -14.24 -1.68 4.59
N ARG A 46 -13.52 -2.79 4.44
CA ARG A 46 -12.63 -3.33 5.49
C ARG A 46 -11.45 -2.42 5.77
N LEU A 47 -10.87 -1.83 4.74
CA LEU A 47 -9.75 -0.88 4.89
C LEU A 47 -10.20 0.39 5.63
N CYS A 48 -11.39 0.90 5.34
CA CYS A 48 -11.96 2.06 6.04
C CYS A 48 -12.29 1.74 7.49
N ALA A 49 -12.87 0.57 7.74
CA ALA A 49 -13.33 0.17 9.08
C ALA A 49 -12.19 -0.31 9.99
N GLY A 50 -11.04 -0.66 9.44
CA GLY A 50 -9.95 -1.26 10.22
C GLY A 50 -10.23 -2.70 10.64
N THR A 51 -11.11 -3.39 9.93
CA THR A 51 -11.50 -4.78 10.22
C THR A 51 -10.33 -5.73 9.95
N ASP A 52 -10.12 -6.69 10.84
CA ASP A 52 -9.10 -7.74 10.69
C ASP A 52 -7.66 -7.20 10.48
N GLY A 53 -7.36 -6.04 11.05
CA GLY A 53 -6.05 -5.42 10.91
C GLY A 53 -5.84 -4.66 9.61
N PHE A 54 -6.87 -4.52 8.79
CA PHE A 54 -6.81 -3.76 7.54
C PHE A 54 -6.72 -2.27 7.81
N PHE A 55 -5.87 -1.57 7.08
CA PHE A 55 -5.89 -0.12 6.99
C PHE A 55 -5.29 0.31 5.65
N ALA A 56 -5.60 1.52 5.23
CA ALA A 56 -5.02 2.09 4.02
C ALA A 56 -4.69 3.57 4.21
N LEU A 57 -3.72 4.02 3.45
CA LEU A 57 -3.34 5.42 3.33
C LEU A 57 -3.60 5.88 1.91
N LEU A 58 -4.10 7.10 1.79
CA LEU A 58 -4.35 7.78 0.52
C LEU A 58 -3.48 9.02 0.44
N ALA A 59 -2.76 9.15 -0.67
CA ALA A 59 -2.03 10.37 -0.99
C ALA A 59 -2.86 11.25 -1.90
N LEU A 60 -2.98 12.53 -1.55
CA LEU A 60 -3.79 13.51 -2.26
C LEU A 60 -2.90 14.60 -2.84
N ASP A 61 -3.25 15.08 -4.03
CA ASP A 61 -2.62 16.29 -4.61
C ASP A 61 -3.23 17.57 -4.01
N ASP A 62 -2.74 18.73 -4.45
CA ASP A 62 -3.22 20.04 -3.98
C ASP A 62 -4.69 20.29 -4.27
N ALA A 63 -5.27 19.62 -5.27
CA ALA A 63 -6.70 19.70 -5.60
C ALA A 63 -7.55 18.69 -4.81
N GLY A 64 -6.94 17.90 -3.93
CA GLY A 64 -7.63 16.89 -3.15
C GLY A 64 -7.93 15.60 -3.89
N ARG A 65 -7.27 15.34 -5.01
CA ARG A 65 -7.45 14.10 -5.78
C ARG A 65 -6.48 13.03 -5.31
N GLY A 66 -6.95 11.78 -5.28
CA GLY A 66 -6.10 10.64 -4.95
C GLY A 66 -5.06 10.36 -6.02
N ILE A 67 -3.78 10.39 -5.64
CA ILE A 67 -2.64 10.16 -6.54
C ILE A 67 -1.77 8.99 -6.13
N GLY A 68 -2.03 8.38 -5.00
CA GLY A 68 -1.32 7.20 -4.53
C GLY A 68 -2.05 6.53 -3.38
N MET A 69 -1.84 5.23 -3.24
CA MET A 69 -2.45 4.44 -2.17
C MET A 69 -1.47 3.42 -1.61
N ALA A 70 -1.67 3.06 -0.36
CA ALA A 70 -1.02 1.93 0.30
C ALA A 70 -2.08 1.15 1.07
N ASN A 71 -2.27 -0.12 0.74
CA ASN A 71 -3.17 -1.03 1.45
C ASN A 71 -2.35 -1.95 2.34
N CYS A 72 -2.71 -2.05 3.60
CA CYS A 72 -1.94 -2.78 4.60
C CYS A 72 -2.81 -3.71 5.42
N VAL A 73 -2.19 -4.77 5.91
CA VAL A 73 -2.80 -5.71 6.85
C VAL A 73 -1.85 -5.91 8.03
N VAL A 74 -2.31 -5.61 9.23
CA VAL A 74 -1.56 -5.90 10.45
C VAL A 74 -2.00 -7.27 10.95
N HIS A 75 -1.05 -8.18 11.16
CA HIS A 75 -1.36 -9.52 11.59
C HIS A 75 -0.44 -9.98 12.73
N ALA A 76 -0.91 -10.94 13.51
CA ALA A 76 -0.11 -11.55 14.56
C ALA A 76 1.05 -12.37 13.97
N SER A 77 2.08 -12.57 14.76
CA SER A 77 3.25 -13.35 14.38
C SER A 77 3.56 -14.37 15.45
N THR A 78 4.01 -15.56 15.06
CA THR A 78 4.52 -16.55 16.00
C THR A 78 5.94 -16.21 16.50
N TRP A 79 6.61 -15.27 15.86
CA TRP A 79 8.00 -14.89 16.15
C TRP A 79 8.11 -13.70 17.09
N SER A 80 7.00 -13.04 17.40
CA SER A 80 6.98 -11.84 18.24
C SER A 80 5.66 -11.71 18.97
N ARG A 81 5.69 -11.01 20.11
CA ARG A 81 4.46 -10.59 20.80
C ARG A 81 3.77 -9.45 20.11
N GLN A 82 4.53 -8.62 19.38
CA GLN A 82 3.99 -7.54 18.58
C GLN A 82 3.49 -8.07 17.23
N PRO A 83 2.51 -7.40 16.64
CA PRO A 83 2.07 -7.73 15.29
C PRO A 83 3.10 -7.30 14.24
N THR A 84 2.87 -7.77 13.03
CA THR A 84 3.63 -7.43 11.83
C THR A 84 2.71 -6.69 10.86
N CYS A 85 3.21 -5.66 10.19
CA CYS A 85 2.48 -4.95 9.15
C CYS A 85 2.90 -5.47 7.77
N TYR A 86 1.92 -6.01 7.04
CA TYR A 86 2.08 -6.39 5.64
C TYR A 86 1.58 -5.24 4.76
N LEU A 87 2.48 -4.62 4.01
CA LEU A 87 2.13 -3.70 2.94
C LEU A 87 1.83 -4.53 1.70
N GLU A 88 0.55 -4.77 1.45
CA GLU A 88 0.13 -5.68 0.37
C GLU A 88 0.14 -4.99 -0.98
N ASP A 89 -0.34 -3.75 -1.05
CA ASP A 89 -0.46 -3.02 -2.30
C ASP A 89 0.07 -1.60 -2.14
N LEU A 90 0.96 -1.21 -3.04
CA LEU A 90 1.49 0.15 -3.12
C LEU A 90 1.39 0.61 -4.58
N PHE A 91 0.70 1.72 -4.81
CA PHE A 91 0.53 2.25 -6.15
C PHE A 91 0.57 3.76 -6.17
N VAL A 92 1.28 4.32 -7.14
CA VAL A 92 1.34 5.74 -7.42
C VAL A 92 0.81 5.95 -8.84
N ALA A 93 -0.14 6.86 -9.00
CA ALA A 93 -0.69 7.19 -10.31
C ALA A 93 0.43 7.60 -11.27
N PRO A 94 0.38 7.17 -12.56
CA PRO A 94 1.45 7.48 -13.50
C PRO A 94 1.79 8.96 -13.60
N SER A 95 0.79 9.83 -13.51
CA SER A 95 0.96 11.30 -13.55
C SER A 95 1.72 11.86 -12.34
N ALA A 96 1.79 11.11 -11.24
CA ALA A 96 2.42 11.53 -9.99
C ALA A 96 3.79 10.86 -9.75
N ARG A 97 4.24 10.02 -10.66
CA ARG A 97 5.54 9.34 -10.54
C ARG A 97 6.70 10.32 -10.73
N GLY A 98 7.85 9.98 -10.14
CA GLY A 98 9.06 10.81 -10.23
C GLY A 98 9.15 11.95 -9.21
N HIS A 99 8.24 11.98 -8.21
CA HIS A 99 8.19 13.00 -7.15
C HIS A 99 8.40 12.42 -5.75
N ASP A 100 9.06 11.28 -5.63
CA ASP A 100 9.32 10.56 -4.39
C ASP A 100 8.05 10.18 -3.59
N LEU A 101 6.90 10.12 -4.24
CA LEU A 101 5.64 9.80 -3.57
C LEU A 101 5.61 8.36 -3.04
N GLY A 102 6.19 7.42 -3.77
CA GLY A 102 6.33 6.03 -3.31
C GLY A 102 7.11 5.94 -2.00
N ARG A 103 8.20 6.70 -1.88
CA ARG A 103 8.97 6.78 -0.65
C ARG A 103 8.17 7.43 0.47
N ALA A 104 7.46 8.52 0.18
CA ALA A 104 6.63 9.20 1.16
C ALA A 104 5.53 8.27 1.70
N LEU A 105 4.90 7.47 0.83
CA LEU A 105 3.92 6.47 1.23
C LEU A 105 4.54 5.38 2.11
N LEU A 106 5.71 4.86 1.74
CA LEU A 106 6.43 3.88 2.56
C LEU A 106 6.76 4.43 3.95
N ASP A 107 7.25 5.66 4.03
CA ASP A 107 7.54 6.31 5.31
C ASP A 107 6.25 6.48 6.15
N ALA A 108 5.14 6.85 5.51
CA ALA A 108 3.84 6.97 6.18
C ALA A 108 3.33 5.61 6.68
N VAL A 109 3.51 4.55 5.89
CA VAL A 109 3.18 3.17 6.31
C VAL A 109 4.00 2.77 7.53
N ARG A 110 5.29 3.08 7.54
CA ARG A 110 6.15 2.76 8.70
C ARG A 110 5.68 3.47 9.96
N ARG A 111 5.29 4.74 9.87
CA ARG A 111 4.72 5.48 11.01
C ARG A 111 3.39 4.87 11.46
N ALA A 112 2.48 4.56 10.53
CA ALA A 112 1.20 3.96 10.84
C ALA A 112 1.35 2.55 11.47
N ALA A 113 2.32 1.79 11.03
CA ALA A 113 2.66 0.49 11.61
C ALA A 113 3.17 0.64 13.05
N ARG A 114 4.05 1.61 13.29
CA ARG A 114 4.55 1.92 14.64
C ARG A 114 3.42 2.30 15.58
N ASP A 115 2.48 3.11 15.13
CA ASP A 115 1.31 3.53 15.92
C ASP A 115 0.41 2.35 16.29
N ARG A 116 0.51 1.26 15.54
CA ARG A 116 -0.22 -0.01 15.78
C ARG A 116 0.63 -1.06 16.49
N ASN A 117 1.77 -0.66 17.04
CA ASN A 117 2.73 -1.52 17.75
C ASN A 117 3.32 -2.65 16.90
N ALA A 118 3.32 -2.52 15.59
CA ALA A 118 3.99 -3.48 14.72
C ALA A 118 5.51 -3.34 14.87
N ASP A 119 6.20 -4.47 14.94
CA ASP A 119 7.66 -4.49 15.06
C ASP A 119 8.37 -4.59 13.72
N ARG A 120 7.60 -4.79 12.64
CA ARG A 120 8.14 -4.99 11.30
C ARG A 120 7.13 -4.57 10.25
N VAL A 121 7.62 -4.01 9.14
CA VAL A 121 6.85 -3.82 7.89
C VAL A 121 7.54 -4.64 6.81
N TYR A 122 6.78 -5.42 6.07
CA TYR A 122 7.31 -6.19 4.95
C TYR A 122 6.39 -6.09 3.74
N TRP A 123 6.96 -6.33 2.56
CA TRP A 123 6.21 -6.32 1.30
C TRP A 123 6.89 -7.26 0.30
N HIS A 124 6.12 -7.64 -0.72
CA HIS A 124 6.62 -8.44 -1.84
C HIS A 124 6.72 -7.57 -3.08
N THR A 125 7.67 -7.88 -3.93
CA THR A 125 7.78 -7.30 -5.26
C THR A 125 8.22 -8.38 -6.23
N GLN A 126 7.87 -8.20 -7.51
CA GLN A 126 8.36 -9.10 -8.54
C GLN A 126 9.87 -8.93 -8.72
N GLN A 127 10.58 -10.05 -8.85
CA GLN A 127 12.04 -10.06 -8.95
C GLN A 127 12.54 -9.16 -10.09
N TYR A 128 11.79 -9.05 -11.16
CA TYR A 128 12.13 -8.27 -12.34
C TYR A 128 11.64 -6.82 -12.31
N ASN A 129 10.99 -6.37 -11.24
CA ASN A 129 10.51 -4.98 -11.11
C ASN A 129 11.66 -4.07 -10.68
N GLY A 130 12.57 -3.76 -11.61
CA GLY A 130 13.75 -2.96 -11.35
C GLY A 130 13.49 -1.58 -10.76
N PRO A 131 12.58 -0.76 -11.33
CA PRO A 131 12.28 0.57 -10.78
C PRO A 131 11.79 0.54 -9.33
N ALA A 132 10.88 -0.38 -8.99
CA ALA A 132 10.40 -0.54 -7.63
C ALA A 132 11.50 -1.02 -6.69
N ARG A 133 12.31 -1.99 -7.12
CA ARG A 133 13.42 -2.51 -6.31
C ARG A 133 14.49 -1.45 -6.05
N SER A 134 14.72 -0.56 -6.98
CA SER A 134 15.63 0.57 -6.77
C SER A 134 15.18 1.45 -5.59
N LEU A 135 13.87 1.70 -5.44
CA LEU A 135 13.34 2.38 -4.27
C LEU A 135 13.47 1.50 -3.02
N TYR A 136 13.07 0.24 -3.10
CA TYR A 136 13.02 -0.67 -1.95
C TYR A 136 14.40 -0.93 -1.36
N ASP A 137 15.45 -1.02 -2.18
CA ASP A 137 16.83 -1.18 -1.71
C ASP A 137 17.31 0.03 -0.88
N ARG A 138 16.74 1.21 -1.11
CA ARG A 138 17.07 2.42 -0.35
C ARG A 138 16.33 2.53 0.98
N VAL A 139 15.15 1.93 1.10
CA VAL A 139 14.26 2.10 2.27
C VAL A 139 14.14 0.84 3.12
N GLY A 140 14.53 -0.31 2.61
CA GLY A 140 14.47 -1.58 3.30
C GLY A 140 15.65 -2.47 2.92
N ARG A 141 15.53 -3.74 3.26
CA ARG A 141 16.52 -4.76 2.89
C ARG A 141 15.81 -5.98 2.35
N PRO A 142 16.30 -6.60 1.27
CA PRO A 142 15.75 -7.85 0.80
C PRO A 142 16.02 -8.97 1.83
N THR A 143 15.07 -9.87 1.98
CA THR A 143 15.25 -11.07 2.78
C THR A 143 15.71 -12.24 1.91
N SER A 144 16.15 -13.32 2.54
CA SER A 144 16.49 -14.57 1.84
C SER A 144 15.26 -15.45 1.58
N PHE A 145 14.08 -15.08 2.09
CA PHE A 145 12.88 -15.89 1.93
C PHE A 145 12.29 -15.74 0.53
N VAL A 146 11.78 -16.84 0.01
CA VAL A 146 10.95 -16.87 -1.20
C VAL A 146 9.53 -17.28 -0.82
N VAL A 147 8.54 -16.87 -1.60
CA VAL A 147 7.13 -17.18 -1.35
C VAL A 147 6.75 -18.41 -2.16
N TYR A 148 6.09 -19.37 -1.50
CA TYR A 148 5.46 -20.52 -2.14
C TYR A 148 3.95 -20.42 -1.97
N GLU A 149 3.21 -20.89 -2.95
CA GLU A 149 1.75 -20.98 -2.90
C GLU A 149 1.31 -22.43 -3.10
N ALA A 150 0.24 -22.80 -2.45
CA ALA A 150 -0.41 -24.10 -2.66
C ALA A 150 -1.90 -23.95 -2.37
N ASP A 151 -2.72 -24.66 -3.12
CA ASP A 151 -4.14 -24.76 -2.80
C ASP A 151 -4.34 -25.59 -1.54
N PRO A 152 -5.31 -25.20 -0.68
CA PRO A 152 -5.59 -25.99 0.53
C PRO A 152 -6.28 -27.34 0.26
N GLY A 153 -6.73 -27.56 -0.97
CA GLY A 153 -7.39 -28.81 -1.39
C GLY A 153 -8.86 -28.69 -1.61
#